data_5c2520f0430a6db7ee30d3c7c823080d
#
_entry.id   5c2520f0430a6db7ee30d3c7c823080d
#
_cell.length_a   1.000
_cell.length_b   1.000
_cell.length_c   1.000
_cell.angle_alpha   90.00
_cell.angle_beta   90.00
_cell.angle_gamma   90.00
#
_symmetry.space_group_name_H-M   'P 1'
#
loop_
_entity.id
_entity.type
_entity.pdbx_description
1 polymer ?
#
loop_
_entity_poly.entity_id
_entity_poly.type
_entity_poly.pdbx_seq_one_letter_code
_entity_poly.pdbx_strand_id
1 'polypeptide(L)'
;MNSGVEAVETALKLCRKWAYKVKGVPQNEAVIIFAKGNFHGRTLSVISASVDPDARNDYGPYMTGYQIIDYNDLEALKNALTNKNVAGLSLIHI
;
A
#
# COMPACT_ATOMS: atom_id res chain seq x y z
N MET A 1 -14.38 -11.73 -7.23
CA MET A 1 -13.79 -10.43 -7.58
C MET A 1 -14.15 -10.08 -9.01
N ASN A 2 -14.67 -8.89 -9.23
CA ASN A 2 -15.19 -8.48 -10.53
C ASN A 2 -14.28 -7.51 -11.28
N SER A 3 -13.23 -7.02 -10.64
CA SER A 3 -12.32 -6.03 -11.24
C SER A 3 -10.93 -6.12 -10.65
N GLY A 4 -9.97 -5.45 -11.31
CA GLY A 4 -8.59 -5.38 -10.83
C GLY A 4 -8.49 -4.71 -9.46
N VAL A 5 -9.24 -3.62 -9.24
CA VAL A 5 -9.21 -2.92 -7.96
C VAL A 5 -9.79 -3.78 -6.83
N GLU A 6 -10.81 -4.59 -7.10
CA GLU A 6 -11.32 -5.51 -6.10
C GLU A 6 -10.29 -6.56 -5.71
N ALA A 7 -9.52 -7.04 -6.69
CA ALA A 7 -8.41 -7.96 -6.42
C ALA A 7 -7.35 -7.30 -5.54
N VAL A 8 -7.00 -6.04 -5.83
CA VAL A 8 -6.04 -5.28 -5.03
C VAL A 8 -6.56 -5.08 -3.61
N GLU A 9 -7.82 -4.67 -3.45
CA GLU A 9 -8.41 -4.48 -2.12
C GLU A 9 -8.36 -5.77 -1.31
N THR A 10 -8.66 -6.90 -1.95
CA THR A 10 -8.58 -8.22 -1.30
C THR A 10 -7.15 -8.53 -0.89
N ALA A 11 -6.18 -8.25 -1.75
CA ALA A 11 -4.77 -8.48 -1.44
C ALA A 11 -4.29 -7.63 -0.28
N LEU A 12 -4.70 -6.35 -0.23
CA LEU A 12 -4.35 -5.45 0.87
C LEU A 12 -4.89 -5.97 2.21
N LYS A 13 -6.14 -6.39 2.21
CA LYS A 13 -6.76 -6.97 3.41
C LYS A 13 -6.06 -8.25 3.85
N LEU A 14 -5.73 -9.11 2.89
CA LEU A 14 -5.03 -10.36 3.18
C LEU A 14 -3.65 -10.10 3.78
N CYS A 15 -2.90 -9.15 3.23
CA CYS A 15 -1.60 -8.77 3.78
C CYS A 15 -1.71 -8.29 5.23
N ARG A 16 -2.69 -7.45 5.52
CA ARG A 16 -2.91 -6.97 6.88
C ARG A 16 -3.28 -8.11 7.82
N LYS A 17 -4.20 -8.96 7.41
CA LYS A 17 -4.60 -10.11 8.25
C LYS A 17 -3.43 -11.04 8.53
N TRP A 18 -2.62 -11.33 7.51
CA TRP A 18 -1.42 -12.13 7.67
C TRP A 18 -0.45 -11.48 8.65
N ALA A 19 -0.22 -10.17 8.52
CA ALA A 19 0.70 -9.45 9.39
C ALA A 19 0.28 -9.56 10.86
N TYR A 20 -1.00 -9.40 11.15
CA TYR A 20 -1.47 -9.44 12.52
C TYR A 20 -1.58 -10.86 13.07
N LYS A 21 -1.99 -11.83 12.25
CA LYS A 21 -2.24 -13.21 12.72
C LYS A 21 -1.01 -14.10 12.68
N VAL A 22 -0.13 -13.92 11.71
CA VAL A 22 1.02 -14.81 11.49
C VAL A 22 2.33 -14.13 11.85
N LYS A 23 2.57 -12.93 11.34
CA LYS A 23 3.82 -12.22 11.58
C LYS A 23 3.91 -11.61 12.98
N GLY A 24 2.78 -11.32 13.60
CA GLY A 24 2.75 -10.77 14.95
C GLY A 24 2.93 -9.26 15.03
N VAL A 25 2.58 -8.54 13.97
CA VAL A 25 2.63 -7.07 13.98
C VAL A 25 1.62 -6.52 14.99
N PRO A 26 2.00 -5.51 15.80
CA PRO A 26 1.04 -4.88 16.72
C PRO A 26 -0.17 -4.30 15.99
N GLN A 27 -1.32 -4.34 16.63
CA GLN A 27 -2.59 -3.90 16.04
C GLN A 27 -2.49 -2.46 15.50
N ASN A 28 -2.97 -2.25 14.30
CA ASN A 28 -2.98 -0.97 13.59
C ASN A 28 -1.61 -0.44 13.15
N GLU A 29 -0.55 -1.27 13.21
CA GLU A 29 0.80 -0.83 12.86
C GLU A 29 1.36 -1.49 11.59
N ALA A 30 0.57 -2.30 10.89
CA ALA A 30 1.03 -2.92 9.64
C ALA A 30 1.24 -1.87 8.55
N VAL A 31 2.33 -2.02 7.79
CA VAL A 31 2.71 -1.09 6.72
C VAL A 31 2.76 -1.84 5.40
N ILE A 32 2.20 -1.23 4.35
CA ILE A 32 2.29 -1.73 2.98
C ILE A 32 3.05 -0.69 2.16
N ILE A 33 4.04 -1.15 1.40
CA ILE A 33 4.91 -0.28 0.60
C ILE A 33 4.37 -0.21 -0.81
N PHE A 34 4.30 0.99 -1.37
CA PHE A 34 3.91 1.24 -2.76
C PHE A 34 5.00 2.02 -3.48
N ALA A 35 5.15 1.78 -4.77
CA ALA A 35 6.03 2.57 -5.61
C ALA A 35 5.34 3.88 -6.03
N LYS A 36 6.09 4.97 -6.06
CA LYS A 36 5.60 6.25 -6.56
C LYS A 36 5.17 6.12 -8.02
N GLY A 37 4.06 6.73 -8.38
CA GLY A 37 3.50 6.62 -9.74
C GLY A 37 2.69 5.36 -9.96
N ASN A 38 2.32 4.64 -8.90
CA ASN A 38 1.48 3.45 -9.00
C ASN A 38 0.05 3.81 -9.42
N PHE A 39 -0.62 2.82 -9.99
CA PHE A 39 -2.05 2.90 -10.27
C PHE A 39 -2.71 1.56 -9.93
N HIS A 40 -3.50 1.54 -8.87
CA HIS A 40 -4.18 0.33 -8.42
C HIS A 40 -5.70 0.41 -8.57
N GLY A 41 -6.23 1.55 -9.00
CA GLY A 41 -7.65 1.80 -9.12
C GLY A 41 -8.04 3.11 -8.46
N ARG A 42 -9.33 3.28 -8.19
CA ARG A 42 -9.87 4.56 -7.71
C ARG A 42 -10.73 4.45 -6.46
N THR A 43 -10.68 3.32 -5.75
CA THR A 43 -11.34 3.23 -4.45
C THR A 43 -10.58 4.05 -3.41
N LEU A 44 -11.24 4.38 -2.31
CA LEU A 44 -10.63 5.21 -1.27
C LEU A 44 -9.35 4.60 -0.71
N SER A 45 -9.28 3.27 -0.59
CA SER A 45 -8.07 2.60 -0.10
C SER A 45 -6.89 2.83 -1.03
N VAL A 46 -7.07 2.57 -2.32
CA VAL A 46 -5.95 2.62 -3.26
C VAL A 46 -5.55 4.03 -3.65
N ILE A 47 -6.48 5.00 -3.63
CA ILE A 47 -6.09 6.40 -3.87
C ILE A 47 -5.22 6.95 -2.74
N SER A 48 -5.30 6.37 -1.55
CA SER A 48 -4.43 6.76 -0.44
C SER A 48 -2.95 6.49 -0.74
N ALA A 49 -2.66 5.56 -1.64
CA ALA A 49 -1.31 5.25 -2.10
C ALA A 49 -0.91 6.02 -3.36
N SER A 50 -1.84 6.76 -3.98
CA SER A 50 -1.58 7.51 -5.20
C SER A 50 -0.88 8.84 -4.92
N VAL A 51 -0.02 9.25 -5.85
CA VAL A 51 0.57 10.59 -5.84
C VAL A 51 -0.05 11.49 -6.92
N ASP A 52 -1.02 10.99 -7.68
CA ASP A 52 -1.73 11.74 -8.70
C ASP A 52 -2.74 12.69 -8.05
N PRO A 53 -2.59 14.03 -8.18
CA PRO A 53 -3.52 14.97 -7.56
C PRO A 53 -4.96 14.80 -8.01
N ASP A 54 -5.18 14.45 -9.27
CA ASP A 54 -6.55 14.31 -9.80
C ASP A 54 -7.27 13.11 -9.18
N ALA A 55 -6.55 12.06 -8.84
CA ALA A 55 -7.14 10.89 -8.21
C ALA A 55 -7.31 11.05 -6.71
N ARG A 56 -6.46 11.88 -6.08
CA ARG A 56 -6.31 11.90 -4.62
C ARG A 56 -6.94 13.14 -3.96
N ASN A 57 -6.83 14.31 -4.57
CA ASN A 57 -7.23 15.56 -3.91
C ASN A 57 -8.73 15.59 -3.61
N ASP A 58 -9.07 16.10 -2.44
CA ASP A 58 -10.45 16.31 -1.97
C ASP A 58 -11.22 15.02 -1.66
N TYR A 59 -10.52 13.88 -1.51
CA TYR A 59 -11.14 12.60 -1.15
C TYR A 59 -10.70 12.08 0.22
N GLY A 60 -10.06 12.93 1.02
CA GLY A 60 -9.67 12.54 2.38
C GLY A 60 -10.86 12.32 3.31
N PRO A 61 -10.66 11.77 4.49
CA PRO A 61 -9.36 11.34 5.04
C PRO A 61 -8.84 10.07 4.38
N TYR A 62 -7.52 10.03 4.21
CA TYR A 62 -6.86 8.91 3.53
C TYR A 62 -6.55 7.79 4.51
N MET A 63 -6.43 6.56 3.98
CA MET A 63 -6.02 5.43 4.80
C MET A 63 -4.57 5.57 5.23
N THR A 64 -4.28 5.08 6.43
CA THR A 64 -2.94 5.07 6.99
C THR A 64 -2.28 3.70 6.81
N GLY A 65 -0.99 3.62 7.10
CA GLY A 65 -0.26 2.37 6.99
C GLY A 65 0.33 2.13 5.61
N TYR A 66 0.39 3.16 4.77
CA TYR A 66 1.00 3.09 3.44
C TYR A 66 2.30 3.89 3.42
N GLN A 67 3.34 3.29 2.86
CA GLN A 67 4.62 3.96 2.64
C GLN A 67 4.93 3.97 1.15
N ILE A 68 5.21 5.14 0.58
CA ILE A 68 5.48 5.32 -0.84
C ILE A 68 6.97 5.55 -1.02
N ILE A 69 7.59 4.77 -1.92
CA ILE A 69 9.01 4.89 -2.26
C ILE A 69 9.16 5.21 -3.74
N ASP A 70 10.31 5.75 -4.11
CA ASP A 70 10.60 6.03 -5.52
C ASP A 70 10.75 4.73 -6.31
N TYR A 71 10.24 4.72 -7.54
CA TYR A 71 10.34 3.57 -8.42
C TYR A 71 11.80 3.31 -8.80
N ASN A 72 12.22 2.04 -8.78
CA ASN A 72 13.59 1.61 -9.06
C ASN A 72 14.64 2.11 -8.05
N ASP A 73 14.23 2.61 -6.90
CA ASP A 73 15.15 2.99 -5.84
C ASP A 73 15.35 1.81 -4.89
N LEU A 74 16.37 1.01 -5.15
CA LEU A 74 16.66 -0.19 -4.35
C LEU A 74 17.09 0.17 -2.93
N GLU A 75 17.75 1.29 -2.75
CA GLU A 75 18.16 1.72 -1.41
C GLU A 75 16.98 2.14 -0.57
N ALA A 76 16.05 2.89 -1.16
CA ALA A 76 14.80 3.25 -0.47
C ALA A 76 13.99 2.02 -0.09
N LEU A 77 13.90 1.05 -0.99
CA LEU A 77 13.22 -0.22 -0.71
C LEU A 77 13.89 -0.98 0.43
N LYS A 78 15.21 -1.06 0.40
CA LYS A 78 15.98 -1.75 1.44
C LYS A 78 15.74 -1.09 2.81
N ASN A 79 15.78 0.24 2.86
CA ASN A 79 15.53 0.98 4.09
C ASN A 79 14.09 0.79 4.59
N ALA A 80 13.11 0.81 3.67
CA ALA A 80 11.72 0.57 4.03
C ALA A 80 11.50 -0.84 4.59
N LEU A 81 12.18 -1.84 4.03
CA LEU A 81 12.07 -3.23 4.48
C LEU A 81 12.71 -3.50 5.85
N THR A 82 13.51 -2.58 6.38
CA THR A 82 14.03 -2.71 7.74
C THR A 82 12.95 -2.54 8.80
N ASN A 83 11.82 -1.96 8.45
CA ASN A 83 10.68 -1.84 9.35
C ASN A 83 10.05 -3.22 9.57
N LYS A 84 10.02 -3.66 10.82
CA LYS A 84 9.48 -4.98 11.18
C LYS A 84 7.98 -5.11 10.94
N ASN A 85 7.28 -4.00 10.75
CA ASN A 85 5.83 -3.99 10.59
C ASN A 85 5.39 -4.03 9.13
N VAL A 86 6.31 -4.18 8.18
CA VAL A 86 5.97 -4.28 6.77
C VAL A 86 5.24 -5.58 6.49
N ALA A 87 4.03 -5.46 5.94
CA ALA A 87 3.17 -6.59 5.59
C ALA A 87 3.30 -7.01 4.13
N GLY A 88 3.62 -6.07 3.25
CA GLY A 88 3.70 -6.37 1.82
C GLY A 88 4.22 -5.20 1.00
N LEU A 89 4.47 -5.49 -0.26
CA LEU A 89 4.91 -4.52 -1.26
C LEU A 89 4.04 -4.68 -2.50
N SER A 90 3.55 -3.58 -3.02
CA SER A 90 2.76 -3.61 -4.25
C SER A 90 3.41 -2.77 -5.34
N LEU A 91 3.55 -3.38 -6.51
CA LEU A 91 4.20 -2.77 -7.67
C LEU A 91 3.26 -2.82 -8.88
N ILE A 92 2.52 -1.76 -9.11
CA ILE A 92 1.90 -1.49 -10.41
C ILE A 92 2.33 -0.09 -10.81
N HIS A 93 2.98 0.00 -11.96
CA HIS A 93 3.50 1.26 -12.47
C HIS A 93 3.07 1.44 -13.92
N ILE A 94 2.50 2.60 -14.20
CA ILE A 94 2.07 2.95 -15.56
C ILE A 94 3.02 3.96 -16.16
#